data_0b6a8a2bbb4e1bd13ed2b59e6f4859a9
#
_entry.id   0b6a8a2bbb4e1bd13ed2b59e6f4859a9
#
_cell.length_a   1.000
_cell.length_b   1.000
_cell.length_c   1.000
_cell.angle_alpha   90.00
_cell.angle_beta   90.00
_cell.angle_gamma   90.00
#
_symmetry.space_group_name_H-M   'P 1'
#
loop_
_entity.id
_entity.type
_entity.pdbx_description
1 polymer ?
#
loop_
_entity_poly.entity_id
_entity_poly.type
_entity_poly.pdbx_seq_one_letter_code
_entity_poly.pdbx_strand_id
1 'polypeptide(L)'
;MLKAVILVGGPQKGTRFRPLSFDIPKPLFPVAGLPMLQHLIEACCRVPTVREILVIGFYPADEGGICSFISTMSRDFKIPIRYLQEYTALGTAGGIHHFRDQIRRGDPDAFFLINGDVCGNFPLLEMLDFHNSLPSDNMITMLGTEATRQQSLNYGCIAENKATHEVLHYVEKPSTFVSSIINCGIYLCSPDIFQATGAILKEREPTNLFNSASSIDSISLEQDIVALLAAQGGRRVHVYLTDLWWSQMKTAGSAIYANRHYLELYHKAHPERLAQNGTGKPAIIGDVFIHPTATVDKSATLGPNVSIGPGATVGSGVRIRESIILGNAVVNAHSLVLHSIVGWNSTVGTWTRVEGTPCDPNPNRPFAKMENVPLFNTDGRLNPSITVLGCNVTVPSEVVVLNSIVLPHKDLGQSYKNEIIL
;
A
#
# COMPACT_ATOMS: atom_id res chain seq x y z
N MET A 1 -26.89 5.34 -3.54
CA MET A 1 -25.89 5.80 -2.54
C MET A 1 -24.79 4.76 -2.44
N LEU A 2 -23.51 5.17 -2.49
CA LEU A 2 -22.38 4.23 -2.36
C LEU A 2 -21.65 4.42 -1.03
N LYS A 3 -20.97 3.34 -0.61
CA LYS A 3 -19.97 3.37 0.47
C LYS A 3 -18.62 2.89 -0.04
N ALA A 4 -17.56 3.18 0.71
CA ALA A 4 -16.26 2.57 0.51
C ALA A 4 -15.82 1.84 1.78
N VAL A 5 -15.23 0.67 1.62
CA VAL A 5 -14.67 -0.14 2.70
C VAL A 5 -13.19 -0.35 2.38
N ILE A 6 -12.31 0.07 3.29
CA ILE A 6 -10.85 -0.09 3.14
C ILE A 6 -10.35 -1.08 4.18
N LEU A 7 -9.72 -2.16 3.73
CA LEU A 7 -9.20 -3.22 4.58
C LEU A 7 -7.72 -2.99 4.89
N VAL A 8 -7.40 -2.54 6.09
CA VAL A 8 -6.02 -2.15 6.44
C VAL A 8 -5.20 -3.27 7.10
N GLY A 9 -5.81 -4.42 7.39
CA GLY A 9 -5.14 -5.53 8.07
C GLY A 9 -4.75 -5.20 9.52
N GLY A 10 -3.60 -5.69 9.97
CA GLY A 10 -3.15 -5.49 11.35
C GLY A 10 -1.64 -5.65 11.53
N PRO A 11 -1.11 -5.44 12.75
CA PRO A 11 0.33 -5.37 13.02
C PRO A 11 1.07 -6.69 12.79
N GLN A 12 0.37 -7.81 12.84
CA GLN A 12 0.94 -9.13 12.57
C GLN A 12 1.04 -9.48 11.08
N LYS A 13 0.37 -8.70 10.20
CA LYS A 13 0.41 -8.88 8.75
C LYS A 13 1.38 -7.88 8.12
N GLY A 14 1.99 -8.25 6.98
CA GLY A 14 2.90 -7.35 6.27
C GLY A 14 4.29 -7.23 6.90
N THR A 15 4.78 -8.30 7.53
CA THR A 15 6.11 -8.35 8.19
C THR A 15 7.28 -8.00 7.28
N ARG A 16 7.13 -8.15 5.96
CA ARG A 16 8.14 -7.74 4.96
C ARG A 16 8.37 -6.22 4.88
N PHE A 17 7.49 -5.43 5.49
CA PHE A 17 7.63 -3.98 5.57
C PHE A 17 8.43 -3.52 6.79
N ARG A 18 8.76 -4.43 7.70
CA ARG A 18 9.64 -4.15 8.84
C ARG A 18 11.04 -3.79 8.33
N PRO A 19 11.75 -2.87 9.02
CA PRO A 19 11.48 -2.31 10.35
C PRO A 19 10.52 -1.10 10.37
N LEU A 20 10.07 -0.60 9.24
CA LEU A 20 9.29 0.64 9.13
C LEU A 20 7.88 0.57 9.75
N SER A 21 7.38 -0.63 9.99
CA SER A 21 6.04 -0.86 10.58
C SER A 21 6.08 -1.41 12.00
N PHE A 22 7.16 -1.22 12.74
CA PHE A 22 7.21 -1.63 14.15
C PHE A 22 6.38 -0.68 15.04
N ASP A 23 6.62 0.63 14.90
CA ASP A 23 6.03 1.63 15.80
C ASP A 23 4.84 2.34 15.17
N ILE A 24 4.78 2.41 13.84
CA ILE A 24 3.71 3.09 13.12
C ILE A 24 2.97 2.09 12.24
N PRO A 25 1.63 2.05 12.31
CA PRO A 25 0.83 1.21 11.44
C PRO A 25 1.18 1.43 9.97
N LYS A 26 1.39 0.36 9.22
CA LYS A 26 1.73 0.43 7.80
C LYS A 26 0.80 1.33 6.96
N PRO A 27 -0.54 1.38 7.19
CA PRO A 27 -1.42 2.30 6.48
C PRO A 27 -1.11 3.78 6.69
N LEU A 28 -0.41 4.12 7.77
CA LEU A 28 0.01 5.50 8.08
C LEU A 28 1.42 5.83 7.58
N PHE A 29 2.11 4.89 6.95
CA PHE A 29 3.42 5.16 6.35
C PHE A 29 3.28 6.20 5.23
N PRO A 30 4.09 7.28 5.25
CA PRO A 30 3.96 8.36 4.27
C PRO A 30 4.59 7.98 2.93
N VAL A 31 3.84 8.20 1.87
CA VAL A 31 4.28 8.07 0.47
C VAL A 31 3.99 9.40 -0.21
N ALA A 32 4.96 9.99 -0.89
CA ALA A 32 4.86 11.34 -1.44
C ALA A 32 4.38 12.38 -0.39
N GLY A 33 4.81 12.19 0.87
CA GLY A 33 4.51 13.08 1.98
C GLY A 33 3.16 12.88 2.67
N LEU A 34 2.28 12.03 2.14
CA LEU A 34 0.96 11.72 2.73
C LEU A 34 0.87 10.26 3.16
N PRO A 35 0.18 9.95 4.28
CA PRO A 35 -0.10 8.58 4.67
C PRO A 35 -0.74 7.78 3.53
N MET A 36 -0.36 6.52 3.36
CA MET A 36 -0.90 5.67 2.29
C MET A 36 -2.42 5.57 2.35
N LEU A 37 -2.99 5.46 3.55
CA LEU A 37 -4.45 5.43 3.75
C LEU A 37 -5.13 6.71 3.26
N GLN A 38 -4.45 7.87 3.33
CA GLN A 38 -4.99 9.13 2.81
C GLN A 38 -5.16 9.10 1.30
N HIS A 39 -4.22 8.51 0.55
CA HIS A 39 -4.36 8.38 -0.91
C HIS A 39 -5.60 7.57 -1.29
N LEU A 40 -5.90 6.50 -0.52
CA LEU A 40 -7.11 5.69 -0.74
C LEU A 40 -8.38 6.46 -0.39
N ILE A 41 -8.37 7.22 0.71
CA ILE A 41 -9.49 8.08 1.10
C ILE A 41 -9.73 9.16 0.05
N GLU A 42 -8.67 9.84 -0.42
CA GLU A 42 -8.76 10.84 -1.49
C GLU A 42 -9.36 10.25 -2.78
N ALA A 43 -8.97 9.05 -3.16
CA ALA A 43 -9.53 8.36 -4.32
C ALA A 43 -11.03 8.07 -4.15
N CYS A 44 -11.46 7.60 -2.98
CA CYS A 44 -12.87 7.37 -2.68
C CYS A 44 -13.68 8.68 -2.69
N CYS A 45 -13.12 9.76 -2.16
CA CYS A 45 -13.79 11.08 -2.12
C CYS A 45 -13.98 11.71 -3.50
N ARG A 46 -13.20 11.29 -4.52
CA ARG A 46 -13.39 11.73 -5.92
C ARG A 46 -14.66 11.14 -6.56
N VAL A 47 -15.25 10.11 -5.97
CA VAL A 47 -16.52 9.52 -6.43
C VAL A 47 -17.67 10.20 -5.71
N PRO A 48 -18.46 11.09 -6.36
CA PRO A 48 -19.44 11.95 -5.68
C PRO A 48 -20.58 11.20 -5.00
N THR A 49 -20.83 9.96 -5.42
CA THR A 49 -21.88 9.10 -4.87
C THR A 49 -21.46 8.35 -3.61
N VAL A 50 -20.16 8.31 -3.26
CA VAL A 50 -19.66 7.78 -2.00
C VAL A 50 -20.02 8.74 -0.85
N ARG A 51 -20.76 8.25 0.12
CA ARG A 51 -21.29 9.05 1.24
C ARG A 51 -20.71 8.68 2.59
N GLU A 52 -20.04 7.57 2.68
CA GLU A 52 -19.38 7.08 3.91
C GLU A 52 -18.19 6.17 3.55
N ILE A 53 -17.11 6.28 4.32
CA ILE A 53 -15.95 5.41 4.23
C ILE A 53 -15.80 4.63 5.54
N LEU A 54 -15.68 3.31 5.44
CA LEU A 54 -15.43 2.41 6.58
C LEU A 54 -14.02 1.86 6.44
N VAL A 55 -13.21 2.01 7.46
CA VAL A 55 -11.86 1.43 7.53
C VAL A 55 -11.92 0.25 8.48
N ILE A 56 -11.67 -0.96 7.98
CA ILE A 56 -11.72 -2.19 8.77
C ILE A 56 -10.29 -2.69 8.99
N GLY A 57 -9.94 -3.00 10.22
CA GLY A 57 -8.61 -3.49 10.54
C GLY A 57 -8.44 -4.00 11.95
N PHE A 58 -7.25 -4.53 12.21
CA PHE A 58 -6.87 -5.22 13.44
C PHE A 58 -5.93 -4.38 14.33
N TYR A 59 -5.76 -3.09 14.02
CA TYR A 59 -4.97 -2.19 14.85
C TYR A 59 -5.78 -1.75 16.06
N PRO A 60 -5.21 -1.78 17.28
CA PRO A 60 -5.89 -1.26 18.46
C PRO A 60 -6.30 0.21 18.25
N ALA A 61 -7.52 0.55 18.64
CA ALA A 61 -8.05 1.91 18.48
C ALA A 61 -7.25 2.94 19.29
N ASP A 62 -6.71 2.53 20.42
CA ASP A 62 -6.00 3.38 21.38
C ASP A 62 -4.52 3.58 21.01
N GLU A 63 -3.98 2.75 20.10
CA GLU A 63 -2.57 2.72 19.75
C GLU A 63 -2.34 3.12 18.27
N GLY A 64 -1.13 3.60 17.97
CA GLY A 64 -0.66 3.84 16.61
C GLY A 64 -1.33 5.00 15.87
N GLY A 65 -2.21 5.79 16.49
CA GLY A 65 -2.75 7.03 15.93
C GLY A 65 -3.77 6.86 14.78
N ILE A 66 -4.23 5.64 14.50
CA ILE A 66 -5.13 5.38 13.36
C ILE A 66 -6.48 6.07 13.54
N CYS A 67 -7.07 6.03 14.74
CA CYS A 67 -8.35 6.68 15.04
C CYS A 67 -8.26 8.20 14.99
N SER A 68 -7.17 8.76 15.51
CA SER A 68 -6.88 10.20 15.42
C SER A 68 -6.76 10.65 13.96
N PHE A 69 -6.01 9.90 13.17
CA PHE A 69 -5.86 10.15 11.74
C PHE A 69 -7.21 10.11 11.01
N ILE A 70 -8.02 9.07 11.22
CA ILE A 70 -9.34 8.92 10.60
C ILE A 70 -10.28 10.07 11.00
N SER A 71 -10.25 10.49 12.26
CA SER A 71 -11.05 11.64 12.73
C SER A 71 -10.64 12.93 12.03
N THR A 72 -9.35 13.13 11.81
CA THR A 72 -8.82 14.27 11.05
C THR A 72 -9.29 14.21 9.59
N MET A 73 -9.15 13.07 8.92
CA MET A 73 -9.58 12.88 7.53
C MET A 73 -11.10 13.09 7.38
N SER A 74 -11.90 12.59 8.32
CA SER A 74 -13.36 12.80 8.28
C SER A 74 -13.74 14.28 8.32
N ARG A 75 -13.02 15.07 9.12
CA ARG A 75 -13.23 16.53 9.21
C ARG A 75 -12.77 17.24 7.93
N ASP A 76 -11.59 16.88 7.42
CA ASP A 76 -10.94 17.57 6.31
C ASP A 76 -11.70 17.32 4.98
N PHE A 77 -12.14 16.10 4.73
CA PHE A 77 -12.90 15.72 3.55
C PHE A 77 -14.42 15.93 3.70
N LYS A 78 -14.90 16.27 4.89
CA LYS A 78 -16.33 16.49 5.19
C LYS A 78 -17.23 15.30 4.81
N ILE A 79 -16.68 14.10 4.94
CA ILE A 79 -17.38 12.83 4.75
C ILE A 79 -17.23 11.97 6.01
N PRO A 80 -18.27 11.26 6.46
CA PRO A 80 -18.14 10.32 7.57
C PRO A 80 -17.12 9.23 7.25
N ILE A 81 -16.05 9.15 8.05
CA ILE A 81 -15.05 8.09 7.98
C ILE A 81 -14.99 7.45 9.35
N ARG A 82 -15.18 6.12 9.43
CA ARG A 82 -15.19 5.38 10.69
C ARG A 82 -14.19 4.23 10.66
N TYR A 83 -13.52 4.01 11.78
CA TYR A 83 -12.71 2.83 12.00
C TYR A 83 -13.55 1.73 12.66
N LEU A 84 -13.52 0.53 12.10
CA LEU A 84 -14.17 -0.66 12.64
C LEU A 84 -13.07 -1.66 12.99
N GLN A 85 -12.85 -1.84 14.30
CA GLN A 85 -11.79 -2.69 14.80
C GLN A 85 -12.22 -4.15 14.79
N GLU A 86 -11.42 -5.02 14.16
CA GLU A 86 -11.51 -6.47 14.31
C GLU A 86 -10.77 -6.93 15.57
N TYR A 87 -11.30 -7.91 16.26
CA TYR A 87 -10.68 -8.51 17.45
C TYR A 87 -10.18 -9.94 17.21
N THR A 88 -10.58 -10.55 16.10
CA THR A 88 -10.15 -11.88 15.66
C THR A 88 -9.82 -11.85 14.19
N ALA A 89 -8.92 -12.73 13.73
CA ALA A 89 -8.51 -12.80 12.33
C ALA A 89 -9.56 -13.52 11.47
N LEU A 90 -10.60 -12.78 11.06
CA LEU A 90 -11.73 -13.31 10.29
C LEU A 90 -11.45 -13.53 8.79
N GLY A 91 -10.34 -12.99 8.27
CA GLY A 91 -10.06 -12.92 6.84
C GLY A 91 -10.81 -11.80 6.13
N THR A 92 -10.54 -11.60 4.83
CA THR A 92 -11.10 -10.46 4.08
C THR A 92 -12.62 -10.53 3.96
N ALA A 93 -13.20 -11.68 3.63
CA ALA A 93 -14.65 -11.86 3.55
C ALA A 93 -15.31 -11.98 4.93
N GLY A 94 -14.64 -12.63 5.88
CA GLY A 94 -15.17 -12.74 7.26
C GLY A 94 -15.29 -11.38 7.94
N GLY A 95 -14.29 -10.50 7.78
CA GLY A 95 -14.32 -9.15 8.32
C GLY A 95 -15.46 -8.30 7.75
N ILE A 96 -15.66 -8.28 6.44
CA ILE A 96 -16.78 -7.55 5.83
C ILE A 96 -18.15 -8.15 6.24
N HIS A 97 -18.24 -9.48 6.37
CA HIS A 97 -19.48 -10.12 6.82
C HIS A 97 -19.78 -9.80 8.30
N HIS A 98 -18.77 -9.74 9.16
CA HIS A 98 -18.91 -9.33 10.56
C HIS A 98 -19.50 -7.92 10.67
N PHE A 99 -19.02 -7.00 9.85
CA PHE A 99 -19.49 -5.60 9.83
C PHE A 99 -20.61 -5.34 8.80
N ARG A 100 -21.28 -6.36 8.28
CA ARG A 100 -22.29 -6.24 7.22
C ARG A 100 -23.41 -5.24 7.56
N ASP A 101 -23.84 -5.18 8.82
CA ASP A 101 -24.91 -4.28 9.23
C ASP A 101 -24.49 -2.81 9.17
N GLN A 102 -23.22 -2.50 9.48
CA GLN A 102 -22.65 -1.16 9.30
C GLN A 102 -22.47 -0.82 7.83
N ILE A 103 -22.06 -1.79 7.00
CA ILE A 103 -21.90 -1.59 5.56
C ILE A 103 -23.26 -1.39 4.90
N ARG A 104 -24.27 -2.19 5.27
CA ARG A 104 -25.64 -2.10 4.72
C ARG A 104 -26.45 -0.93 5.28
N ARG A 105 -26.04 -0.32 6.37
CA ARG A 105 -26.77 0.79 6.98
C ARG A 105 -26.98 1.92 5.97
N GLY A 106 -28.25 2.35 5.78
CA GLY A 106 -28.63 3.38 4.80
C GLY A 106 -28.84 2.85 3.39
N ASP A 107 -28.89 1.52 3.25
CA ASP A 107 -29.26 0.79 2.03
C ASP A 107 -28.45 1.22 0.78
N PRO A 108 -27.13 1.02 0.78
CA PRO A 108 -26.29 1.36 -0.36
C PRO A 108 -26.59 0.41 -1.54
N ASP A 109 -26.63 0.98 -2.74
CA ASP A 109 -26.80 0.22 -4.00
C ASP A 109 -25.61 -0.72 -4.24
N ALA A 110 -24.40 -0.24 -3.91
CA ALA A 110 -23.16 -0.99 -3.96
C ALA A 110 -22.13 -0.36 -3.01
N PHE A 111 -21.00 -1.05 -2.80
CA PHE A 111 -19.88 -0.52 -2.04
C PHE A 111 -18.54 -0.92 -2.66
N PHE A 112 -17.60 0.03 -2.67
CA PHE A 112 -16.21 -0.27 -2.98
C PHE A 112 -15.58 -1.03 -1.82
N LEU A 113 -14.79 -2.04 -2.15
CA LEU A 113 -13.94 -2.77 -1.22
C LEU A 113 -12.51 -2.67 -1.73
N ILE A 114 -11.61 -2.10 -0.93
CA ILE A 114 -10.24 -1.76 -1.33
C ILE A 114 -9.27 -2.33 -0.33
N ASN A 115 -8.29 -3.10 -0.81
CA ASN A 115 -7.20 -3.56 0.03
C ASN A 115 -6.30 -2.38 0.42
N GLY A 116 -6.04 -2.22 1.71
CA GLY A 116 -5.32 -1.07 2.27
C GLY A 116 -3.82 -1.03 1.96
N ASP A 117 -3.27 -1.96 1.18
CA ASP A 117 -1.87 -1.98 0.76
C ASP A 117 -1.68 -1.71 -0.74
N VAL A 118 -2.75 -1.35 -1.46
CA VAL A 118 -2.68 -0.99 -2.87
C VAL A 118 -2.33 0.49 -3.07
N CYS A 119 -1.51 0.75 -4.06
CA CYS A 119 -1.13 2.07 -4.54
C CYS A 119 -1.43 2.17 -6.02
N GLY A 120 -1.94 3.30 -6.48
CA GLY A 120 -2.28 3.45 -7.88
C GLY A 120 -3.04 4.73 -8.21
N ASN A 121 -3.26 4.91 -9.50
CA ASN A 121 -4.26 5.84 -9.99
C ASN A 121 -5.54 5.03 -10.26
N PHE A 122 -6.50 5.13 -9.34
CA PHE A 122 -7.65 4.23 -9.33
C PHE A 122 -8.80 4.78 -10.19
N PRO A 123 -9.23 4.07 -11.25
CA PRO A 123 -10.34 4.48 -12.12
C PRO A 123 -11.70 4.12 -11.48
N LEU A 124 -11.98 4.64 -10.27
CA LEU A 124 -13.17 4.25 -9.52
C LEU A 124 -14.49 4.73 -10.16
N LEU A 125 -14.48 5.88 -10.86
CA LEU A 125 -15.65 6.37 -11.59
C LEU A 125 -15.94 5.50 -12.81
N GLU A 126 -14.92 5.23 -13.59
CA GLU A 126 -15.03 4.38 -14.79
C GLU A 126 -15.44 2.94 -14.41
N MET A 127 -14.91 2.44 -13.30
CA MET A 127 -15.30 1.13 -12.75
C MET A 127 -16.77 1.12 -12.30
N LEU A 128 -17.26 2.22 -11.72
CA LEU A 128 -18.66 2.38 -11.35
C LEU A 128 -19.57 2.41 -12.58
N ASP A 129 -19.22 3.17 -13.61
CA ASP A 129 -19.98 3.24 -14.86
C ASP A 129 -20.05 1.88 -15.54
N PHE A 130 -18.91 1.15 -15.57
CA PHE A 130 -18.87 -0.20 -16.07
C PHE A 130 -19.78 -1.14 -15.26
N HIS A 131 -19.70 -1.11 -13.92
CA HIS A 131 -20.56 -1.92 -13.05
C HIS A 131 -22.05 -1.67 -13.31
N ASN A 132 -22.44 -0.42 -13.47
CA ASN A 132 -23.84 -0.06 -13.74
C ASN A 132 -24.32 -0.49 -15.14
N SER A 133 -23.41 -0.77 -16.06
CA SER A 133 -23.72 -1.28 -17.40
C SER A 133 -23.93 -2.80 -17.45
N LEU A 134 -23.54 -3.51 -16.39
CA LEU A 134 -23.63 -4.95 -16.29
C LEU A 134 -25.04 -5.43 -15.92
N PRO A 135 -25.35 -6.71 -16.14
CA PRO A 135 -26.61 -7.32 -15.69
C PRO A 135 -26.81 -7.16 -14.17
N SER A 136 -28.07 -7.09 -13.76
CA SER A 136 -28.47 -6.86 -12.36
C SER A 136 -28.08 -7.99 -11.39
N ASP A 137 -27.70 -9.16 -11.90
CA ASP A 137 -27.22 -10.32 -11.14
C ASP A 137 -25.70 -10.28 -10.87
N ASN A 138 -25.00 -9.23 -11.39
CA ASN A 138 -23.59 -9.03 -11.09
C ASN A 138 -23.38 -8.67 -9.62
N MET A 139 -22.65 -9.50 -8.90
CA MET A 139 -22.36 -9.30 -7.48
C MET A 139 -21.04 -8.59 -7.23
N ILE A 140 -20.03 -8.84 -8.08
CA ILE A 140 -18.67 -8.31 -7.90
C ILE A 140 -18.13 -7.83 -9.23
N THR A 141 -17.66 -6.59 -9.27
CA THR A 141 -16.79 -6.10 -10.34
C THR A 141 -15.39 -5.93 -9.76
N MET A 142 -14.40 -6.62 -10.34
CA MET A 142 -13.00 -6.58 -9.91
C MET A 142 -12.21 -5.61 -10.77
N LEU A 143 -11.24 -4.92 -10.20
CA LEU A 143 -10.22 -4.21 -10.97
C LEU A 143 -9.09 -5.18 -11.33
N GLY A 144 -8.80 -5.32 -12.62
CA GLY A 144 -7.72 -6.12 -13.16
C GLY A 144 -6.70 -5.30 -13.93
N THR A 145 -5.45 -5.76 -13.96
CA THR A 145 -4.38 -5.20 -14.78
C THR A 145 -3.52 -6.31 -15.37
N GLU A 146 -2.77 -6.02 -16.44
CA GLU A 146 -1.86 -6.99 -17.00
C GLU A 146 -0.54 -7.08 -16.21
N ALA A 147 0.03 -8.27 -16.17
CA ALA A 147 1.37 -8.56 -15.66
C ALA A 147 2.11 -9.50 -16.60
N THR A 148 3.43 -9.56 -16.47
CA THR A 148 4.20 -10.55 -17.25
C THR A 148 3.80 -11.96 -16.84
N ARG A 149 3.90 -12.92 -17.78
CA ARG A 149 3.55 -14.32 -17.56
C ARG A 149 4.20 -14.91 -16.28
N GLN A 150 5.46 -14.58 -16.04
CA GLN A 150 6.18 -15.07 -14.87
C GLN A 150 5.70 -14.40 -13.57
N GLN A 151 5.41 -13.10 -13.63
CA GLN A 151 4.99 -12.33 -12.46
C GLN A 151 3.56 -12.61 -12.04
N SER A 152 2.69 -12.99 -12.99
CA SER A 152 1.28 -13.31 -12.69
C SER A 152 1.14 -14.43 -11.65
N LEU A 153 2.10 -15.35 -11.56
CA LEU A 153 2.12 -16.43 -10.55
C LEU A 153 2.17 -15.91 -9.09
N ASN A 154 2.58 -14.66 -8.88
CA ASN A 154 2.66 -14.04 -7.55
C ASN A 154 1.38 -13.31 -7.12
N TYR A 155 0.36 -13.30 -7.96
CA TYR A 155 -0.90 -12.58 -7.77
C TYR A 155 -2.11 -13.49 -8.00
N GLY A 156 -3.28 -13.02 -7.63
CA GLY A 156 -4.52 -13.65 -8.06
C GLY A 156 -4.71 -13.49 -9.57
N CYS A 157 -4.83 -14.60 -10.29
CA CYS A 157 -5.00 -14.63 -11.74
C CYS A 157 -6.46 -14.70 -12.12
N ILE A 158 -6.85 -13.91 -13.11
CA ILE A 158 -8.21 -13.80 -13.63
C ILE A 158 -8.24 -14.35 -15.07
N ALA A 159 -9.03 -15.36 -15.32
CA ALA A 159 -9.37 -15.79 -16.68
C ALA A 159 -10.77 -15.26 -17.01
N GLU A 160 -10.86 -14.39 -18.03
CA GLU A 160 -12.09 -13.73 -18.42
C GLU A 160 -12.60 -14.18 -19.79
N ASN A 161 -13.88 -13.96 -20.02
CA ASN A 161 -14.45 -13.93 -21.36
C ASN A 161 -14.20 -12.53 -21.95
N LYS A 162 -13.35 -12.44 -22.96
CA LYS A 162 -12.96 -11.15 -23.58
C LYS A 162 -14.13 -10.34 -24.19
N ALA A 163 -15.24 -10.98 -24.52
CA ALA A 163 -16.39 -10.30 -25.12
C ALA A 163 -17.33 -9.71 -24.06
N THR A 164 -17.43 -10.32 -22.89
CA THR A 164 -18.36 -9.92 -21.83
C THR A 164 -17.68 -9.42 -20.59
N HIS A 165 -16.35 -9.59 -20.47
CA HIS A 165 -15.56 -9.35 -19.26
C HIS A 165 -16.02 -10.16 -18.02
N GLU A 166 -16.80 -11.22 -18.23
CA GLU A 166 -17.17 -12.16 -17.19
C GLU A 166 -15.94 -12.95 -16.73
N VAL A 167 -15.76 -13.07 -15.43
CA VAL A 167 -14.69 -13.88 -14.83
C VAL A 167 -15.11 -15.35 -14.88
N LEU A 168 -14.42 -16.14 -15.69
CA LEU A 168 -14.67 -17.57 -15.86
C LEU A 168 -13.94 -18.39 -14.80
N HIS A 169 -12.72 -17.95 -14.43
CA HIS A 169 -11.90 -18.61 -13.43
C HIS A 169 -11.07 -17.58 -12.66
N TYR A 170 -10.95 -17.81 -11.36
CA TYR A 170 -10.04 -17.10 -10.48
C TYR A 170 -9.16 -18.08 -9.71
N VAL A 171 -7.86 -17.85 -9.71
CA VAL A 171 -6.90 -18.66 -8.95
C VAL A 171 -5.90 -17.76 -8.23
N GLU A 172 -5.87 -17.84 -6.91
CA GLU A 172 -4.93 -17.08 -6.08
C GLU A 172 -3.54 -17.71 -6.12
N LYS A 173 -2.54 -16.99 -6.63
CA LYS A 173 -1.13 -17.39 -6.74
C LYS A 173 -0.94 -18.81 -7.29
N PRO A 174 -1.31 -19.04 -8.54
CA PRO A 174 -1.26 -20.37 -9.13
C PRO A 174 0.18 -20.88 -9.25
N SER A 175 0.36 -22.21 -9.15
CA SER A 175 1.66 -22.86 -9.38
C SER A 175 2.05 -22.92 -10.85
N THR A 176 1.07 -22.81 -11.75
CA THR A 176 1.24 -22.81 -13.21
C THR A 176 0.55 -21.60 -13.81
N PHE A 177 0.99 -21.16 -14.98
CA PHE A 177 0.42 -20.00 -15.66
C PHE A 177 -1.06 -20.23 -16.02
N VAL A 178 -1.92 -19.33 -15.58
CA VAL A 178 -3.36 -19.30 -15.87
C VAL A 178 -3.70 -18.14 -16.83
N SER A 179 -3.32 -16.92 -16.45
CA SER A 179 -3.61 -15.70 -17.21
C SER A 179 -2.57 -14.62 -16.91
N SER A 180 -2.39 -13.67 -17.83
CA SER A 180 -1.62 -12.45 -17.57
C SER A 180 -2.43 -11.37 -16.83
N ILE A 181 -3.75 -11.52 -16.74
CA ILE A 181 -4.60 -10.57 -16.00
C ILE A 181 -4.53 -10.93 -14.51
N ILE A 182 -4.18 -9.92 -13.71
CA ILE A 182 -4.04 -10.05 -12.26
C ILE A 182 -5.02 -9.15 -11.52
N ASN A 183 -5.41 -9.59 -10.33
CA ASN A 183 -6.28 -8.87 -9.43
C ASN A 183 -5.54 -7.69 -8.75
N CYS A 184 -6.13 -6.51 -8.83
CA CYS A 184 -5.60 -5.29 -8.20
C CYS A 184 -5.99 -5.13 -6.72
N GLY A 185 -6.87 -5.97 -6.18
CA GLY A 185 -7.37 -5.84 -4.79
C GLY A 185 -8.33 -4.67 -4.59
N ILE A 186 -9.07 -4.32 -5.63
CA ILE A 186 -10.13 -3.32 -5.62
C ILE A 186 -11.36 -3.94 -6.25
N TYR A 187 -12.48 -3.82 -5.55
CA TYR A 187 -13.74 -4.42 -5.94
C TYR A 187 -14.88 -3.43 -5.78
N LEU A 188 -15.90 -3.54 -6.62
CA LEU A 188 -17.21 -2.94 -6.41
C LEU A 188 -18.23 -4.07 -6.21
N CYS A 189 -18.82 -4.11 -5.03
CA CYS A 189 -19.66 -5.24 -4.58
C CYS A 189 -21.11 -4.80 -4.41
N SER A 190 -22.03 -5.65 -4.89
CA SER A 190 -23.43 -5.58 -4.49
C SER A 190 -23.61 -6.07 -3.05
N PRO A 191 -24.58 -5.56 -2.27
CA PRO A 191 -24.91 -6.09 -0.95
C PRO A 191 -25.29 -7.57 -0.93
N ASP A 192 -25.63 -8.16 -2.04
CA ASP A 192 -25.96 -9.60 -2.18
C ASP A 192 -24.78 -10.52 -1.88
N ILE A 193 -23.54 -9.98 -1.92
CA ILE A 193 -22.33 -10.71 -1.52
C ILE A 193 -22.43 -11.25 -0.09
N PHE A 194 -23.19 -10.59 0.80
CA PHE A 194 -23.37 -11.03 2.17
C PHE A 194 -24.19 -12.32 2.28
N GLN A 195 -25.09 -12.60 1.33
CA GLN A 195 -25.83 -13.86 1.27
C GLN A 195 -24.88 -14.99 0.88
N ALA A 196 -24.04 -14.81 -0.13
CA ALA A 196 -23.04 -15.78 -0.55
C ALA A 196 -22.04 -16.09 0.58
N THR A 197 -21.52 -15.03 1.24
CA THR A 197 -20.59 -15.18 2.38
C THR A 197 -21.26 -15.91 3.55
N GLY A 198 -22.51 -15.58 3.86
CA GLY A 198 -23.27 -16.22 4.95
C GLY A 198 -23.57 -17.70 4.69
N ALA A 199 -23.78 -18.11 3.43
CA ALA A 199 -23.96 -19.52 3.06
C ALA A 199 -22.67 -20.32 3.32
N ILE A 200 -21.52 -19.81 2.90
CA ILE A 200 -20.22 -20.46 3.12
C ILE A 200 -19.89 -20.57 4.61
N LEU A 201 -20.19 -19.52 5.40
CA LEU A 201 -19.99 -19.55 6.84
C LEU A 201 -20.80 -20.68 7.49
N LYS A 202 -22.06 -20.83 7.11
CA LYS A 202 -22.93 -21.92 7.63
C LYS A 202 -22.43 -23.31 7.27
N GLU A 203 -21.89 -23.49 6.07
CA GLU A 203 -21.33 -24.78 5.64
C GLU A 203 -20.07 -25.16 6.41
N ARG A 204 -19.32 -24.17 6.90
CA ARG A 204 -18.09 -24.35 7.69
C ARG A 204 -18.34 -24.44 9.20
N GLU A 205 -19.54 -24.17 9.69
CA GLU A 205 -19.88 -24.40 11.11
C GLU A 205 -19.73 -25.89 11.44
N PRO A 206 -18.88 -26.26 12.42
CA PRO A 206 -18.66 -27.65 12.76
C PRO A 206 -19.98 -28.30 13.25
N THR A 207 -20.46 -29.30 12.55
CA THR A 207 -21.63 -30.12 12.91
C THR A 207 -21.44 -30.92 14.21
N ASN A 208 -20.24 -30.94 14.80
CA ASN A 208 -19.92 -31.67 16.01
C ASN A 208 -19.43 -30.73 17.11
N LEU A 209 -20.27 -30.57 18.14
CA LEU A 209 -20.03 -29.82 19.37
C LEU A 209 -18.83 -30.27 20.22
N PHE A 210 -18.15 -31.37 19.85
CA PHE A 210 -17.04 -31.95 20.63
C PHE A 210 -15.63 -31.67 20.11
N ASN A 211 -15.49 -31.05 18.94
CA ASN A 211 -14.18 -30.66 18.39
C ASN A 211 -14.01 -29.13 18.35
N SER A 212 -14.29 -28.46 19.44
CA SER A 212 -14.28 -27.00 19.59
C SER A 212 -12.89 -26.36 19.72
N ALA A 213 -11.85 -26.95 19.14
CA ALA A 213 -10.51 -26.35 19.10
C ALA A 213 -10.09 -25.92 17.67
N SER A 214 -10.96 -26.02 16.66
CA SER A 214 -10.68 -25.43 15.36
C SER A 214 -11.10 -23.96 15.40
N SER A 215 -10.09 -23.09 15.31
CA SER A 215 -10.23 -21.66 14.99
C SER A 215 -11.37 -21.46 13.99
N ILE A 216 -12.19 -20.45 14.19
CA ILE A 216 -13.08 -19.93 13.15
C ILE A 216 -12.19 -19.68 11.94
N ASP A 217 -12.27 -20.56 10.93
CA ASP A 217 -11.39 -20.48 9.77
C ASP A 217 -11.61 -19.12 9.09
N SER A 218 -10.54 -18.37 8.89
CA SER A 218 -10.59 -17.10 8.21
C SER A 218 -11.11 -17.27 6.79
N ILE A 219 -12.10 -16.49 6.38
CA ILE A 219 -12.67 -16.54 5.03
C ILE A 219 -12.01 -15.49 4.15
N SER A 220 -11.40 -15.94 3.06
CA SER A 220 -10.85 -15.08 2.02
C SER A 220 -11.91 -14.68 1.01
N LEU A 221 -11.99 -13.38 0.70
CA LEU A 221 -12.85 -12.92 -0.39
C LEU A 221 -12.46 -13.57 -1.71
N GLU A 222 -11.17 -13.65 -1.96
CA GLU A 222 -10.61 -14.08 -3.23
C GLU A 222 -10.74 -15.58 -3.45
N GLN A 223 -10.32 -16.37 -2.46
CA GLN A 223 -10.28 -17.83 -2.57
C GLN A 223 -11.63 -18.49 -2.32
N ASP A 224 -12.40 -17.96 -1.37
CA ASP A 224 -13.63 -18.64 -0.92
C ASP A 224 -14.89 -18.07 -1.58
N ILE A 225 -14.91 -16.77 -1.95
CA ILE A 225 -16.08 -16.12 -2.54
C ILE A 225 -15.92 -15.94 -4.04
N VAL A 226 -14.89 -15.21 -4.49
CA VAL A 226 -14.69 -14.89 -5.90
C VAL A 226 -14.47 -16.16 -6.72
N ALA A 227 -13.60 -17.07 -6.27
CA ALA A 227 -13.32 -18.31 -6.97
C ALA A 227 -14.58 -19.20 -7.09
N LEU A 228 -15.39 -19.26 -6.03
CA LEU A 228 -16.63 -20.04 -6.03
C LEU A 228 -17.68 -19.43 -6.97
N LEU A 229 -17.91 -18.11 -6.89
CA LEU A 229 -18.88 -17.43 -7.76
C LEU A 229 -18.49 -17.51 -9.23
N ALA A 230 -17.21 -17.41 -9.54
CA ALA A 230 -16.69 -17.58 -10.90
C ALA A 230 -16.90 -19.02 -11.41
N ALA A 231 -16.65 -20.03 -10.56
CA ALA A 231 -16.83 -21.44 -10.92
C ALA A 231 -18.31 -21.84 -11.13
N GLN A 232 -19.23 -21.20 -10.39
CA GLN A 232 -20.67 -21.45 -10.55
C GLN A 232 -21.23 -20.87 -11.84
N GLY A 233 -20.52 -19.96 -12.51
CA GLY A 233 -21.00 -19.22 -13.66
C GLY A 233 -22.17 -18.27 -13.32
N GLY A 234 -22.92 -17.85 -14.32
CA GLY A 234 -24.11 -17.02 -14.10
C GLY A 234 -23.83 -15.53 -14.03
N ARG A 235 -22.73 -15.06 -14.63
CA ARG A 235 -22.39 -13.62 -14.80
C ARG A 235 -22.37 -12.82 -13.51
N ARG A 236 -21.97 -13.46 -12.40
CA ARG A 236 -21.96 -12.83 -11.07
C ARG A 236 -20.68 -12.05 -10.76
N VAL A 237 -19.60 -12.34 -11.50
CA VAL A 237 -18.31 -11.68 -11.31
C VAL A 237 -17.79 -11.20 -12.65
N HIS A 238 -17.45 -9.90 -12.72
CA HIS A 238 -16.84 -9.31 -13.92
C HIS A 238 -15.53 -8.62 -13.56
N VAL A 239 -14.68 -8.39 -14.55
CA VAL A 239 -13.43 -7.65 -14.41
C VAL A 239 -13.45 -6.40 -15.27
N TYR A 240 -13.09 -5.26 -14.65
CA TYR A 240 -12.77 -4.02 -15.33
C TYR A 240 -11.25 -3.94 -15.49
N LEU A 241 -10.76 -3.85 -16.71
CA LEU A 241 -9.33 -3.81 -17.00
C LEU A 241 -8.81 -2.38 -17.03
N THR A 242 -7.63 -2.18 -16.43
CA THR A 242 -6.94 -0.90 -16.46
C THR A 242 -5.48 -1.07 -16.85
N ASP A 243 -4.97 -0.11 -17.62
CA ASP A 243 -3.54 0.08 -17.96
C ASP A 243 -2.85 1.12 -17.07
N LEU A 244 -3.62 1.76 -16.16
CA LEU A 244 -3.09 2.74 -15.24
C LEU A 244 -2.09 2.10 -14.27
N TRP A 245 -1.18 2.93 -13.75
CA TRP A 245 -0.20 2.48 -12.79
C TRP A 245 -0.86 1.89 -11.54
N TRP A 246 -0.38 0.72 -11.16
CA TRP A 246 -0.78 -0.01 -9.97
C TRP A 246 0.40 -0.73 -9.34
N SER A 247 0.45 -0.77 -8.01
CA SER A 247 1.43 -1.51 -7.23
C SER A 247 0.84 -1.91 -5.87
N GLN A 248 1.50 -2.86 -5.19
CA GLN A 248 1.21 -3.20 -3.80
C GLN A 248 2.39 -2.82 -2.91
N MET A 249 2.13 -2.09 -1.84
CA MET A 249 3.17 -1.71 -0.88
C MET A 249 3.44 -2.86 0.10
N LYS A 250 4.23 -3.84 -0.32
CA LYS A 250 4.59 -5.02 0.49
C LYS A 250 5.96 -4.93 1.13
N THR A 251 6.88 -4.21 0.52
CA THR A 251 8.29 -4.08 0.95
C THR A 251 8.67 -2.60 0.99
N ALA A 252 9.78 -2.28 1.65
CA ALA A 252 10.33 -0.92 1.66
C ALA A 252 10.69 -0.43 0.24
N GLY A 253 11.18 -1.31 -0.64
CA GLY A 253 11.44 -0.98 -2.04
C GLY A 253 10.18 -0.56 -2.79
N SER A 254 9.05 -1.23 -2.54
CA SER A 254 7.77 -0.83 -3.14
C SER A 254 7.26 0.52 -2.62
N ALA A 255 7.67 0.96 -1.42
CA ALA A 255 7.34 2.30 -0.93
C ALA A 255 8.09 3.39 -1.70
N ILE A 256 9.37 3.20 -2.04
CA ILE A 256 10.14 4.15 -2.89
C ILE A 256 9.53 4.21 -4.29
N TYR A 257 9.16 3.06 -4.86
CA TYR A 257 8.52 2.99 -6.16
C TYR A 257 7.16 3.72 -6.16
N ALA A 258 6.33 3.48 -5.14
CA ALA A 258 5.07 4.20 -4.98
C ALA A 258 5.27 5.71 -4.77
N ASN A 259 6.29 6.11 -3.99
CA ASN A 259 6.65 7.51 -3.78
C ASN A 259 6.91 8.24 -5.10
N ARG A 260 7.69 7.64 -6.00
CA ARG A 260 7.97 8.18 -7.34
C ARG A 260 6.68 8.44 -8.12
N HIS A 261 5.82 7.43 -8.20
CA HIS A 261 4.58 7.53 -8.99
C HIS A 261 3.56 8.50 -8.41
N TYR A 262 3.43 8.59 -7.08
CA TYR A 262 2.56 9.60 -6.47
C TYR A 262 3.11 11.02 -6.64
N LEU A 263 4.43 11.22 -6.60
CA LEU A 263 5.03 12.51 -6.93
C LEU A 263 4.76 12.89 -8.40
N GLU A 264 4.87 11.95 -9.33
CA GLU A 264 4.49 12.16 -10.74
C GLU A 264 2.99 12.49 -10.90
N LEU A 265 2.11 11.84 -10.14
CA LEU A 265 0.68 12.18 -10.11
C LEU A 265 0.46 13.59 -9.58
N TYR A 266 1.21 14.02 -8.56
CA TYR A 266 1.16 15.41 -8.09
C TYR A 266 1.64 16.39 -9.17
N HIS A 267 2.71 16.05 -9.89
CA HIS A 267 3.16 16.89 -11.00
C HIS A 267 2.03 17.17 -12.01
N LYS A 268 1.22 16.16 -12.30
CA LYS A 268 0.11 16.25 -13.27
C LYS A 268 -1.15 16.91 -12.72
N ALA A 269 -1.52 16.64 -11.47
CA ALA A 269 -2.81 17.02 -10.90
C ALA A 269 -2.73 18.05 -9.77
N HIS A 270 -1.64 18.11 -9.03
CA HIS A 270 -1.46 18.91 -7.81
C HIS A 270 -0.05 19.48 -7.70
N PRO A 271 0.44 20.25 -8.73
CA PRO A 271 1.81 20.75 -8.75
C PRO A 271 2.12 21.67 -7.57
N GLU A 272 1.12 22.25 -6.92
CA GLU A 272 1.25 23.07 -5.70
C GLU A 272 1.77 22.28 -4.48
N ARG A 273 1.66 20.95 -4.50
CA ARG A 273 2.22 20.09 -3.46
C ARG A 273 3.73 19.88 -3.59
N LEU A 274 4.31 20.18 -4.75
CA LEU A 274 5.71 19.94 -5.04
C LEU A 274 6.57 21.17 -4.76
N ALA A 275 7.81 20.92 -4.27
CA ALA A 275 8.80 21.97 -4.05
C ALA A 275 9.25 22.60 -5.38
N GLN A 276 9.45 23.90 -5.37
CA GLN A 276 9.87 24.67 -6.53
C GLN A 276 11.24 25.32 -6.30
N ASN A 277 12.06 25.39 -7.34
CA ASN A 277 13.30 26.15 -7.34
C ASN A 277 13.04 27.63 -7.07
N GLY A 278 13.97 28.31 -6.40
CA GLY A 278 13.87 29.74 -6.14
C GLY A 278 15.11 30.29 -5.45
N THR A 279 15.24 31.60 -5.43
CA THR A 279 16.35 32.28 -4.75
C THR A 279 16.34 31.96 -3.26
N GLY A 280 17.46 31.47 -2.72
CA GLY A 280 17.59 31.10 -1.31
C GLY A 280 16.96 29.74 -0.92
N LYS A 281 16.46 28.99 -1.91
CA LYS A 281 15.94 27.63 -1.73
C LYS A 281 16.97 26.59 -2.17
N PRO A 282 16.84 25.31 -1.75
CA PRO A 282 17.66 24.20 -2.23
C PRO A 282 17.47 23.99 -3.73
N ALA A 283 18.46 23.37 -4.38
CA ALA A 283 18.35 22.95 -5.77
C ALA A 283 17.40 21.75 -5.87
N ILE A 284 16.32 21.90 -6.62
CA ILE A 284 15.31 20.85 -6.86
C ILE A 284 15.48 20.29 -8.27
N ILE A 285 15.58 18.96 -8.36
CA ILE A 285 15.68 18.21 -9.62
C ILE A 285 14.47 17.27 -9.69
N GLY A 286 13.63 17.42 -10.73
CA GLY A 286 12.40 16.61 -10.87
C GLY A 286 11.40 16.84 -9.75
N ASP A 287 10.66 15.81 -9.40
CA ASP A 287 9.56 15.90 -8.45
C ASP A 287 10.04 15.66 -7.02
N VAL A 288 9.80 16.64 -6.16
CA VAL A 288 10.22 16.63 -4.75
C VAL A 288 9.10 17.17 -3.88
N PHE A 289 8.76 16.43 -2.84
CA PHE A 289 7.88 16.89 -1.77
C PHE A 289 8.70 17.32 -0.56
N ILE A 290 8.43 18.51 -0.03
CA ILE A 290 9.02 18.99 1.23
C ILE A 290 7.88 19.40 2.15
N HIS A 291 7.79 18.76 3.31
CA HIS A 291 6.78 19.13 4.29
C HIS A 291 7.02 20.58 4.79
N PRO A 292 5.97 21.40 4.98
CA PRO A 292 6.12 22.81 5.36
C PRO A 292 6.90 23.06 6.66
N THR A 293 6.95 22.09 7.57
CA THR A 293 7.71 22.18 8.84
C THR A 293 9.15 21.66 8.74
N ALA A 294 9.56 21.14 7.58
CA ALA A 294 10.93 20.67 7.38
C ALA A 294 11.87 21.84 7.14
N THR A 295 13.10 21.71 7.61
CA THR A 295 14.17 22.69 7.40
C THR A 295 15.21 22.14 6.43
N VAL A 296 15.41 22.80 5.29
CA VAL A 296 16.36 22.36 4.25
C VAL A 296 17.31 23.50 3.94
N ASP A 297 18.61 23.23 4.02
CA ASP A 297 19.64 24.21 3.70
C ASP A 297 19.63 24.55 2.19
N LYS A 298 19.87 25.82 1.87
CA LYS A 298 19.88 26.36 0.50
C LYS A 298 20.91 25.73 -0.42
N SER A 299 21.98 25.16 0.12
CA SER A 299 23.05 24.50 -0.64
C SER A 299 22.77 23.00 -0.86
N ALA A 300 21.67 22.46 -0.32
CA ALA A 300 21.28 21.08 -0.55
C ALA A 300 20.76 20.86 -1.99
N THR A 301 20.92 19.65 -2.50
CA THR A 301 20.38 19.21 -3.79
C THR A 301 19.43 18.06 -3.56
N LEU A 302 18.16 18.24 -3.91
CA LEU A 302 17.11 17.24 -3.72
C LEU A 302 16.52 16.76 -5.04
N GLY A 303 16.35 15.47 -5.16
CA GLY A 303 15.67 14.87 -6.32
C GLY A 303 16.57 14.14 -7.30
N PRO A 304 15.96 13.44 -8.27
CA PRO A 304 14.50 13.28 -8.41
C PRO A 304 13.87 12.37 -7.35
N ASN A 305 12.54 12.45 -7.25
CA ASN A 305 11.69 11.51 -6.52
C ASN A 305 11.99 11.43 -5.01
N VAL A 306 12.05 12.57 -4.36
CA VAL A 306 12.35 12.70 -2.93
C VAL A 306 11.15 13.21 -2.15
N SER A 307 10.92 12.64 -0.98
CA SER A 307 9.95 13.13 0.01
C SER A 307 10.64 13.44 1.33
N ILE A 308 10.45 14.65 1.84
CA ILE A 308 10.97 15.11 3.13
C ILE A 308 9.79 15.28 4.09
N GLY A 309 9.79 14.53 5.18
CA GLY A 309 8.72 14.48 6.18
C GLY A 309 8.70 15.65 7.16
N PRO A 310 7.68 15.71 8.02
CA PRO A 310 7.51 16.80 8.98
C PRO A 310 8.68 16.90 9.97
N GLY A 311 9.11 18.12 10.26
CA GLY A 311 10.19 18.38 11.23
C GLY A 311 11.57 17.87 10.82
N ALA A 312 11.72 17.27 9.64
CA ALA A 312 13.02 16.79 9.17
C ALA A 312 13.99 17.94 8.89
N THR A 313 15.27 17.71 9.14
CA THR A 313 16.34 18.69 8.92
C THR A 313 17.36 18.16 7.92
N VAL A 314 17.65 18.95 6.87
CA VAL A 314 18.63 18.64 5.83
C VAL A 314 19.70 19.71 5.81
N GLY A 315 20.94 19.33 6.14
CA GLY A 315 22.09 20.21 6.28
C GLY A 315 22.70 20.68 4.97
N SER A 316 23.74 21.49 5.07
CA SER A 316 24.44 22.09 3.94
C SER A 316 25.14 21.06 3.06
N GLY A 317 25.10 21.24 1.74
CA GLY A 317 25.77 20.38 0.76
C GLY A 317 25.25 18.94 0.69
N VAL A 318 24.14 18.64 1.35
CA VAL A 318 23.49 17.30 1.31
C VAL A 318 22.92 17.03 -0.08
N ARG A 319 23.01 15.78 -0.54
CA ARG A 319 22.38 15.30 -1.77
C ARG A 319 21.48 14.13 -1.47
N ILE A 320 20.21 14.25 -1.85
CA ILE A 320 19.20 13.20 -1.65
C ILE A 320 18.54 12.90 -3.00
N ARG A 321 18.42 11.61 -3.33
CA ARG A 321 17.81 11.15 -4.57
C ARG A 321 17.06 9.84 -4.33
N GLU A 322 15.89 9.68 -5.00
CA GLU A 322 15.09 8.44 -4.95
C GLU A 322 14.91 7.92 -3.51
N SER A 323 14.54 8.80 -2.59
CA SER A 323 14.60 8.50 -1.16
C SER A 323 13.45 9.14 -0.40
N ILE A 324 13.11 8.55 0.74
CA ILE A 324 12.11 9.06 1.68
C ILE A 324 12.81 9.39 2.99
N ILE A 325 12.74 10.63 3.41
CA ILE A 325 13.21 11.10 4.72
C ILE A 325 11.98 11.26 5.62
N LEU A 326 11.89 10.46 6.66
CA LEU A 326 10.72 10.46 7.53
C LEU A 326 10.77 11.57 8.58
N GLY A 327 9.69 11.74 9.34
CA GLY A 327 9.53 12.84 10.27
C GLY A 327 10.63 12.93 11.31
N ASN A 328 11.05 14.17 11.63
CA ASN A 328 12.11 14.52 12.59
C ASN A 328 13.49 13.88 12.29
N ALA A 329 13.70 13.31 11.12
CA ALA A 329 15.01 12.79 10.75
C ALA A 329 15.98 13.94 10.45
N VAL A 330 17.25 13.75 10.78
CA VAL A 330 18.31 14.73 10.58
C VAL A 330 19.35 14.17 9.63
N VAL A 331 19.59 14.85 8.50
CA VAL A 331 20.68 14.53 7.57
C VAL A 331 21.70 15.66 7.63
N ASN A 332 22.83 15.39 8.27
CA ASN A 332 23.87 16.40 8.50
C ASN A 332 24.67 16.72 7.22
N ALA A 333 25.46 17.79 7.30
CA ALA A 333 26.14 18.39 6.18
C ALA A 333 26.98 17.41 5.34
N HIS A 334 27.01 17.65 4.02
CA HIS A 334 27.83 16.93 3.03
C HIS A 334 27.54 15.43 2.91
N SER A 335 26.40 14.98 3.41
CA SER A 335 25.99 13.57 3.33
C SER A 335 25.22 13.26 2.05
N LEU A 336 25.24 11.99 1.66
CA LEU A 336 24.61 11.47 0.46
C LEU A 336 23.58 10.40 0.84
N VAL A 337 22.33 10.57 0.39
CA VAL A 337 21.25 9.60 0.61
C VAL A 337 20.63 9.21 -0.74
N LEU A 338 20.80 7.96 -1.15
CA LEU A 338 20.36 7.45 -2.45
C LEU A 338 19.56 6.16 -2.29
N HIS A 339 18.43 6.02 -2.96
CA HIS A 339 17.60 4.82 -2.95
C HIS A 339 17.40 4.27 -1.54
N SER A 340 17.02 5.14 -0.60
CA SER A 340 17.02 4.81 0.82
C SER A 340 15.82 5.39 1.54
N ILE A 341 15.45 4.77 2.65
CA ILE A 341 14.47 5.31 3.59
C ILE A 341 15.19 5.62 4.90
N VAL A 342 15.17 6.88 5.33
CA VAL A 342 15.68 7.32 6.64
C VAL A 342 14.49 7.38 7.60
N GLY A 343 14.51 6.54 8.63
CA GLY A 343 13.43 6.37 9.60
C GLY A 343 13.18 7.59 10.48
N TRP A 344 12.06 7.58 11.17
CA TRP A 344 11.67 8.65 12.09
C TRP A 344 12.73 8.91 13.17
N ASN A 345 12.98 10.17 13.50
CA ASN A 345 13.91 10.61 14.53
C ASN A 345 15.36 10.07 14.34
N SER A 346 15.71 9.61 13.15
CA SER A 346 17.05 9.07 12.87
C SER A 346 18.01 10.17 12.45
N THR A 347 19.28 10.01 12.79
CA THR A 347 20.34 10.99 12.50
C THR A 347 21.38 10.37 11.58
N VAL A 348 21.65 11.01 10.45
CA VAL A 348 22.75 10.70 9.53
C VAL A 348 23.85 11.74 9.75
N GLY A 349 25.05 11.29 10.14
CA GLY A 349 26.21 12.11 10.44
C GLY A 349 26.74 12.87 9.22
N THR A 350 27.72 13.74 9.43
CA THR A 350 28.36 14.50 8.35
C THR A 350 29.24 13.60 7.48
N TRP A 351 29.32 13.89 6.17
CA TRP A 351 30.12 13.12 5.21
C TRP A 351 29.76 11.63 5.13
N THR A 352 28.54 11.30 5.48
CA THR A 352 28.00 9.93 5.51
C THR A 352 27.37 9.58 4.16
N ARG A 353 27.49 8.33 3.74
CA ARG A 353 26.83 7.77 2.55
C ARG A 353 25.84 6.70 2.93
N VAL A 354 24.58 6.94 2.72
CA VAL A 354 23.48 5.97 2.86
C VAL A 354 22.96 5.67 1.47
N GLU A 355 23.15 4.45 0.99
CA GLU A 355 22.82 4.12 -0.39
C GLU A 355 22.23 2.72 -0.51
N GLY A 356 21.21 2.59 -1.34
CA GLY A 356 20.60 1.34 -1.75
C GLY A 356 20.71 1.06 -3.22
N THR A 357 20.40 -0.17 -3.62
CA THR A 357 20.23 -0.58 -5.02
C THR A 357 18.77 -0.41 -5.41
N PRO A 358 18.45 0.18 -6.58
CA PRO A 358 17.08 0.28 -7.08
C PRO A 358 16.41 -1.09 -7.22
N CYS A 359 15.12 -1.16 -6.91
CA CYS A 359 14.29 -2.36 -7.02
C CYS A 359 13.13 -2.18 -8.01
N ASP A 360 13.34 -1.41 -9.07
CA ASP A 360 12.29 -1.03 -10.02
C ASP A 360 11.89 -2.20 -10.95
N PRO A 361 10.65 -2.19 -11.47
CA PRO A 361 10.27 -3.09 -12.55
C PRO A 361 11.19 -2.96 -13.77
N ASN A 362 11.44 -4.06 -14.47
CA ASN A 362 12.27 -4.04 -15.66
C ASN A 362 11.62 -3.20 -16.77
N PRO A 363 12.21 -2.06 -17.18
CA PRO A 363 11.60 -1.15 -18.16
C PRO A 363 11.52 -1.74 -19.58
N ASN A 364 12.28 -2.79 -19.86
CA ASN A 364 12.29 -3.46 -21.17
C ASN A 364 11.20 -4.54 -21.31
N ARG A 365 10.42 -4.77 -20.26
CA ARG A 365 9.31 -5.74 -20.28
C ARG A 365 7.98 -5.00 -20.12
N PRO A 366 7.08 -5.06 -21.12
CA PRO A 366 5.75 -4.49 -20.98
C PRO A 366 5.02 -5.15 -19.81
N PHE A 367 4.19 -4.36 -19.12
CA PHE A 367 3.39 -4.78 -17.96
C PHE A 367 4.18 -5.34 -16.76
N ALA A 368 5.48 -5.11 -16.69
CA ALA A 368 6.28 -5.55 -15.56
C ALA A 368 5.80 -4.89 -14.26
N LYS A 369 5.68 -5.69 -13.20
CA LYS A 369 5.34 -5.26 -11.83
C LYS A 369 6.57 -5.36 -10.95
N MET A 370 6.51 -4.73 -9.77
CA MET A 370 7.55 -4.88 -8.75
C MET A 370 7.75 -6.35 -8.42
N GLU A 371 8.99 -6.80 -8.45
CA GLU A 371 9.34 -8.18 -8.12
C GLU A 371 9.38 -8.38 -6.60
N ASN A 372 8.80 -9.49 -6.14
CA ASN A 372 8.94 -9.93 -4.75
C ASN A 372 10.22 -10.78 -4.62
N VAL A 373 11.38 -10.13 -4.71
CA VAL A 373 12.66 -10.82 -4.50
C VAL A 373 12.75 -11.28 -3.04
N PRO A 374 13.21 -12.53 -2.78
CA PRO A 374 13.50 -12.97 -1.43
C PRO A 374 14.49 -12.04 -0.74
N LEU A 375 14.36 -11.87 0.58
CA LEU A 375 15.27 -11.02 1.34
C LEU A 375 16.71 -11.56 1.32
N PHE A 376 16.84 -12.88 1.39
CA PHE A 376 18.12 -13.58 1.34
C PHE A 376 18.26 -14.41 0.06
N ASN A 377 19.48 -14.49 -0.44
CA ASN A 377 19.85 -15.41 -1.51
C ASN A 377 20.01 -16.87 -0.98
N THR A 378 20.33 -17.79 -1.88
CA THR A 378 20.55 -19.21 -1.51
C THR A 378 21.72 -19.42 -0.55
N ASP A 379 22.68 -18.49 -0.49
CA ASP A 379 23.85 -18.54 0.40
C ASP A 379 23.58 -17.88 1.77
N GLY A 380 22.33 -17.45 2.02
CA GLY A 380 21.92 -16.78 3.26
C GLY A 380 22.38 -15.33 3.39
N ARG A 381 22.89 -14.72 2.31
CA ARG A 381 23.27 -13.31 2.28
C ARG A 381 22.08 -12.44 1.87
N LEU A 382 22.04 -11.23 2.40
CA LEU A 382 21.04 -10.23 2.03
C LEU A 382 21.18 -9.89 0.54
N ASN A 383 20.07 -9.98 -0.19
CA ASN A 383 20.04 -9.53 -1.59
C ASN A 383 20.19 -8.00 -1.64
N PRO A 384 20.98 -7.45 -2.58
CA PRO A 384 21.06 -6.02 -2.76
C PRO A 384 19.66 -5.41 -3.00
N SER A 385 19.32 -4.43 -2.19
CA SER A 385 18.04 -3.72 -2.24
C SER A 385 18.25 -2.30 -1.74
N ILE A 386 17.18 -1.55 -1.56
CA ILE A 386 17.25 -0.24 -0.94
C ILE A 386 17.83 -0.33 0.47
N THR A 387 18.48 0.75 0.92
CA THR A 387 18.90 0.86 2.33
C THR A 387 17.75 1.41 3.17
N VAL A 388 17.53 0.79 4.33
CA VAL A 388 16.47 1.17 5.27
C VAL A 388 17.07 1.40 6.64
N LEU A 389 16.93 2.62 7.15
CA LEU A 389 17.18 2.93 8.55
C LEU A 389 15.83 2.90 9.29
N GLY A 390 15.75 2.14 10.37
CA GLY A 390 14.60 2.12 11.28
C GLY A 390 14.41 3.45 12.00
N CYS A 391 13.48 3.53 12.94
CA CYS A 391 13.34 4.72 13.78
C CYS A 391 14.46 4.83 14.83
N ASN A 392 14.80 6.07 15.22
CA ASN A 392 15.81 6.36 16.25
C ASN A 392 17.16 5.68 15.95
N VAL A 393 17.61 5.70 14.71
CA VAL A 393 18.93 5.18 14.29
C VAL A 393 19.92 6.34 14.21
N THR A 394 21.12 6.15 14.81
CA THR A 394 22.24 7.09 14.69
C THR A 394 23.32 6.52 13.80
N VAL A 395 23.59 7.18 12.69
CA VAL A 395 24.74 6.88 11.81
C VAL A 395 25.79 7.96 12.07
N PRO A 396 26.99 7.59 12.58
CA PRO A 396 28.04 8.57 12.85
C PRO A 396 28.62 9.16 11.57
N SER A 397 29.42 10.20 11.71
CA SER A 397 30.08 10.86 10.57
C SER A 397 31.06 9.93 9.85
N GLU A 398 31.20 10.14 8.53
CA GLU A 398 32.17 9.43 7.67
C GLU A 398 31.90 7.91 7.50
N VAL A 399 30.69 7.46 7.87
CA VAL A 399 30.24 6.06 7.74
C VAL A 399 29.54 5.82 6.41
N VAL A 400 29.72 4.62 5.85
CA VAL A 400 29.08 4.17 4.63
C VAL A 400 28.12 3.02 4.94
N VAL A 401 26.83 3.19 4.64
CA VAL A 401 25.80 2.16 4.81
C VAL A 401 25.22 1.82 3.44
N LEU A 402 25.50 0.60 2.95
CA LEU A 402 25.09 0.16 1.60
C LEU A 402 24.17 -1.05 1.68
N ASN A 403 23.04 -1.01 0.95
CA ASN A 403 22.11 -2.14 0.79
C ASN A 403 21.78 -2.85 2.11
N SER A 404 21.63 -2.11 3.18
CA SER A 404 21.52 -2.67 4.53
C SER A 404 20.20 -2.27 5.18
N ILE A 405 19.73 -3.11 6.09
CA ILE A 405 18.53 -2.86 6.88
C ILE A 405 18.96 -2.68 8.33
N VAL A 406 18.73 -1.51 8.89
CA VAL A 406 19.05 -1.18 10.28
C VAL A 406 17.77 -1.21 11.09
N LEU A 407 17.72 -2.04 12.14
CA LEU A 407 16.57 -2.09 13.04
C LEU A 407 16.50 -0.82 13.90
N PRO A 408 15.33 -0.54 14.51
CA PRO A 408 15.16 0.63 15.35
C PRO A 408 16.12 0.69 16.54
N HIS A 409 16.37 1.93 17.01
CA HIS A 409 17.16 2.21 18.22
C HIS A 409 18.62 1.70 18.15
N LYS A 410 19.27 1.88 17.00
CA LYS A 410 20.67 1.45 16.81
C LYS A 410 21.61 2.64 16.62
N ASP A 411 22.74 2.57 17.29
CA ASP A 411 23.88 3.45 17.08
C ASP A 411 24.94 2.69 16.29
N LEU A 412 25.19 3.10 15.05
CA LEU A 412 26.18 2.46 14.20
C LEU A 412 27.59 2.88 14.59
N GLY A 413 28.54 1.93 14.64
CA GLY A 413 29.92 2.21 14.98
C GLY A 413 30.90 2.13 13.80
N GLN A 414 30.44 1.61 12.64
CA GLN A 414 31.29 1.37 11.47
C GLN A 414 30.47 1.37 10.18
N SER A 415 31.11 1.13 9.04
CA SER A 415 30.44 0.96 7.76
C SER A 415 29.86 -0.44 7.58
N TYR A 416 28.70 -0.53 6.93
CA TYR A 416 27.98 -1.80 6.71
C TYR A 416 27.60 -1.96 5.23
N LYS A 417 27.60 -3.20 4.76
CA LYS A 417 27.25 -3.52 3.38
C LYS A 417 26.53 -4.88 3.30
N ASN A 418 25.30 -4.87 2.73
CA ASN A 418 24.47 -6.05 2.53
C ASN A 418 24.19 -6.81 3.84
N GLU A 419 23.89 -6.09 4.90
CA GLU A 419 23.71 -6.63 6.25
C GLU A 419 22.38 -6.19 6.86
N ILE A 420 21.87 -7.01 7.79
CA ILE A 420 20.81 -6.62 8.72
C ILE A 420 21.46 -6.34 10.06
N ILE A 421 21.34 -5.11 10.54
CA ILE A 421 21.88 -4.67 11.82
C ILE A 421 20.75 -4.80 12.85
N LEU A 422 20.92 -5.82 13.73
CA LEU A 422 19.93 -6.22 14.74
C LEU A 422 20.10 -5.46 16.05
#